data_8e48c2ce94d9ae401718084bdf8445f1
#
_entry.id   8e48c2ce94d9ae401718084bdf8445f1
#
_cell.length_a   1.000
_cell.length_b   1.000
_cell.length_c   1.000
_cell.angle_alpha   90.00
_cell.angle_beta   90.00
_cell.angle_gamma   90.00
#
_symmetry.space_group_name_H-M   'P 1'
#
loop_
_entity.id
_entity.type
_entity.pdbx_description
1 polymer ?
#
loop_
_entity_poly.entity_id
_entity_poly.type
_entity_poly.pdbx_seq_one_letter_code
_entity_poly.pdbx_strand_id
1 'polypeptide(L)'
;YFSKIQREEEEILKSHVFSEIQIEKVFGDLYQKKGKEPSEEQILYTAQMFRSISIQQEALYEGAKELLKELKEKGKKVFLLTNAQRIFTEYELKMLGIWDCFDDIFISSQVGYKKPSKGFFEALFQKHKLIKEESIMIGNDVSADIQGANQMGIDSVYLHSNLSSDMVVRPKSTYSIMPSDLFELKQILL
;
A
#
# COMPACT_ATOMS: atom_id res chain seq x y z
N TYR A 1 -16.03 13.82 -9.17
CA TYR A 1 -15.78 12.46 -8.70
C TYR A 1 -14.66 12.44 -7.68
N PHE A 2 -13.45 12.84 -8.04
CA PHE A 2 -12.31 12.99 -7.14
C PHE A 2 -12.62 13.86 -5.92
N SER A 3 -13.35 14.95 -6.12
CA SER A 3 -13.73 15.88 -5.04
C SER A 3 -14.65 15.29 -3.98
N LYS A 4 -15.41 14.22 -4.27
CA LYS A 4 -16.22 13.54 -3.26
C LYS A 4 -15.37 12.58 -2.43
N ILE A 5 -14.50 11.81 -3.08
CA ILE A 5 -13.56 10.91 -2.40
C ILE A 5 -12.68 11.72 -1.46
N GLN A 6 -12.09 12.81 -1.95
CA GLN A 6 -11.26 13.69 -1.12
C GLN A 6 -12.04 14.29 0.07
N ARG A 7 -13.31 14.70 -0.12
CA ARG A 7 -14.14 15.21 0.98
C ARG A 7 -14.47 14.14 2.02
N GLU A 8 -14.77 12.92 1.60
CA GLU A 8 -15.03 11.83 2.53
C GLU A 8 -13.75 11.43 3.28
N GLU A 9 -12.60 11.43 2.61
CA GLU A 9 -11.30 11.27 3.28
C GLU A 9 -11.03 12.38 4.29
N GLU A 10 -11.31 13.65 3.95
CA GLU A 10 -11.14 14.77 4.87
C GLU A 10 -12.09 14.72 6.08
N GLU A 11 -13.34 14.28 5.91
CA GLU A 11 -14.29 14.12 7.00
C GLU A 11 -13.89 12.97 7.94
N ILE A 12 -13.40 11.86 7.39
CA ILE A 12 -12.90 10.73 8.16
C ILE A 12 -11.60 11.13 8.89
N LEU A 13 -10.72 11.89 8.24
CA LEU A 13 -9.49 12.41 8.86
C LEU A 13 -9.77 13.38 10.02
N LYS A 14 -10.89 14.10 9.98
CA LYS A 14 -11.32 14.97 11.10
C LYS A 14 -11.85 14.19 12.29
N SER A 15 -12.38 12.99 12.08
CA SER A 15 -13.00 12.18 13.13
C SER A 15 -12.07 11.13 13.74
N HIS A 16 -11.18 10.53 12.93
CA HIS A 16 -10.23 9.49 13.35
C HIS A 16 -8.95 9.61 12.54
N VAL A 17 -7.88 10.05 13.16
CA VAL A 17 -6.57 10.16 12.52
C VAL A 17 -6.18 8.79 11.91
N PHE A 18 -5.96 8.76 10.60
CA PHE A 18 -5.56 7.57 9.82
C PHE A 18 -6.61 6.46 9.61
N SER A 19 -7.91 6.76 9.72
CA SER A 19 -8.93 5.83 9.22
C SER A 19 -8.93 5.77 7.68
N GLU A 20 -9.44 4.68 7.14
CA GLU A 20 -9.49 4.43 5.70
C GLU A 20 -10.93 4.14 5.26
N ILE A 21 -11.31 4.62 4.09
CA ILE A 21 -12.60 4.35 3.47
C ILE A 21 -12.53 3.15 2.53
N GLN A 22 -13.71 2.59 2.24
CA GLN A 22 -13.87 1.59 1.17
C GLN A 22 -14.51 2.27 -0.04
N ILE A 23 -13.77 2.39 -1.13
CA ILE A 23 -14.26 3.08 -2.34
C ILE A 23 -15.50 2.41 -2.94
N GLU A 24 -15.71 1.13 -2.68
CA GLU A 24 -16.91 0.37 -3.06
C GLU A 24 -18.18 1.05 -2.53
N LYS A 25 -18.13 1.57 -1.30
CA LYS A 25 -19.26 2.31 -0.70
C LYS A 25 -19.54 3.61 -1.45
N VAL A 26 -18.49 4.30 -1.90
CA VAL A 26 -18.64 5.52 -2.69
C VAL A 26 -19.32 5.24 -4.02
N PHE A 27 -18.95 4.15 -4.70
CA PHE A 27 -19.64 3.73 -5.93
C PHE A 27 -21.10 3.36 -5.65
N GLY A 28 -21.38 2.61 -4.58
CA GLY A 28 -22.74 2.28 -4.15
C GLY A 28 -23.60 3.53 -3.94
N ASP A 29 -23.11 4.50 -3.16
CA ASP A 29 -23.81 5.77 -2.91
C ASP A 29 -24.09 6.55 -4.21
N LEU A 30 -23.19 6.49 -5.19
CA LEU A 30 -23.38 7.17 -6.45
C LEU A 30 -24.50 6.55 -7.28
N TYR A 31 -24.65 5.22 -7.24
CA TYR A 31 -25.79 4.52 -7.83
C TYR A 31 -27.09 4.91 -7.13
N GLN A 32 -27.13 4.87 -5.78
CA GLN A 32 -28.31 5.23 -5.00
C GLN A 32 -28.75 6.68 -5.25
N LYS A 33 -27.83 7.63 -5.36
CA LYS A 33 -28.13 9.03 -5.75
C LYS A 33 -28.75 9.16 -7.14
N LYS A 34 -28.65 8.13 -7.97
CA LYS A 34 -29.29 8.03 -9.29
C LYS A 34 -30.56 7.16 -9.26
N GLY A 35 -31.04 6.81 -8.06
CA GLY A 35 -32.20 5.94 -7.90
C GLY A 35 -31.98 4.49 -8.35
N LYS A 36 -30.73 4.01 -8.28
CA LYS A 36 -30.34 2.65 -8.66
C LYS A 36 -29.82 1.90 -7.44
N GLU A 37 -30.20 0.62 -7.34
CA GLU A 37 -29.66 -0.32 -6.36
C GLU A 37 -28.69 -1.28 -7.08
N PRO A 38 -27.37 -1.07 -6.97
CA PRO A 38 -26.39 -1.89 -7.67
C PRO A 38 -26.15 -3.21 -6.95
N SER A 39 -25.91 -4.28 -7.70
CA SER A 39 -25.32 -5.50 -7.14
C SER A 39 -23.83 -5.27 -6.83
N GLU A 40 -23.23 -6.15 -6.00
CA GLU A 40 -21.78 -6.12 -5.73
C GLU A 40 -20.96 -6.26 -7.02
N GLU A 41 -21.41 -7.10 -7.94
CA GLU A 41 -20.79 -7.29 -9.25
C GLU A 41 -20.83 -6.01 -10.09
N GLN A 42 -21.94 -5.27 -10.07
CA GLN A 42 -22.04 -3.99 -10.77
C GLN A 42 -21.10 -2.94 -10.17
N ILE A 43 -20.94 -2.92 -8.85
CA ILE A 43 -19.98 -2.06 -8.16
C ILE A 43 -18.55 -2.45 -8.58
N LEU A 44 -18.23 -3.74 -8.58
CA LEU A 44 -16.93 -4.24 -8.99
C LEU A 44 -16.58 -3.84 -10.42
N TYR A 45 -17.47 -4.09 -11.39
CA TYR A 45 -17.24 -3.71 -12.79
C TYR A 45 -17.10 -2.20 -12.96
N THR A 46 -17.91 -1.41 -12.26
CA THR A 46 -17.83 0.04 -12.30
C THR A 46 -16.48 0.54 -11.77
N ALA A 47 -16.00 -0.06 -10.68
CA ALA A 47 -14.72 0.27 -10.09
C ALA A 47 -13.55 -0.10 -11.03
N GLN A 48 -13.57 -1.30 -11.61
CA GLN A 48 -12.56 -1.75 -12.55
C GLN A 48 -12.53 -0.89 -13.82
N MET A 49 -13.70 -0.56 -14.38
CA MET A 49 -13.81 0.34 -15.53
C MET A 49 -13.28 1.74 -15.18
N PHE A 50 -13.64 2.28 -14.03
CA PHE A 50 -13.11 3.56 -13.55
C PHE A 50 -11.59 3.51 -13.45
N ARG A 51 -11.05 2.45 -12.86
CA ARG A 51 -9.60 2.28 -12.70
C ARG A 51 -8.89 2.17 -14.05
N SER A 52 -9.41 1.38 -14.97
CA SER A 52 -8.85 1.19 -16.30
C SER A 52 -8.77 2.50 -17.12
N ILE A 53 -9.72 3.42 -16.90
CA ILE A 53 -9.73 4.73 -17.57
C ILE A 53 -8.82 5.73 -16.85
N SER A 54 -8.68 5.61 -15.52
CA SER A 54 -7.94 6.58 -14.70
C SER A 54 -6.46 6.25 -14.53
N ILE A 55 -6.06 5.01 -14.71
CA ILE A 55 -4.66 4.62 -14.62
C ILE A 55 -3.88 5.09 -15.85
N GLN A 56 -2.76 5.75 -15.63
CA GLN A 56 -1.91 6.24 -16.72
C GLN A 56 -0.79 5.27 -17.06
N GLN A 57 -0.27 4.58 -16.07
CA GLN A 57 0.80 3.61 -16.24
C GLN A 57 0.71 2.56 -15.12
N GLU A 58 0.88 1.30 -15.47
CA GLU A 58 0.98 0.19 -14.53
C GLU A 58 2.10 -0.73 -15.00
N ALA A 59 3.21 -0.71 -14.29
CA ALA A 59 4.36 -1.53 -14.58
C ALA A 59 5.18 -1.78 -13.31
N LEU A 60 5.86 -2.92 -13.26
CA LEU A 60 6.85 -3.18 -12.23
C LEU A 60 8.15 -2.45 -12.56
N TYR A 61 8.86 -2.03 -11.51
CA TYR A 61 10.27 -1.68 -11.66
C TYR A 61 11.06 -2.90 -12.12
N GLU A 62 12.07 -2.66 -12.96
CA GLU A 62 12.96 -3.71 -13.44
C GLU A 62 13.59 -4.47 -12.25
N GLY A 63 13.57 -5.80 -12.29
CA GLY A 63 14.08 -6.66 -11.25
C GLY A 63 13.18 -6.84 -10.02
N ALA A 64 12.02 -6.15 -9.93
CA ALA A 64 11.17 -6.22 -8.74
C ALA A 64 10.60 -7.63 -8.50
N LYS A 65 10.12 -8.28 -9.54
CA LYS A 65 9.56 -9.65 -9.43
C LYS A 65 10.63 -10.67 -9.08
N GLU A 66 11.80 -10.53 -9.66
CA GLU A 66 12.98 -11.37 -9.42
C GLU A 66 13.43 -11.23 -7.96
N LEU A 67 13.51 -10.01 -7.45
CA LEU A 67 13.87 -9.75 -6.06
C LEU A 67 12.88 -10.40 -5.09
N LEU A 68 11.56 -10.23 -5.32
CA LEU A 68 10.53 -10.84 -4.49
C LEU A 68 10.65 -12.37 -4.43
N LYS A 69 10.91 -13.02 -5.58
CA LYS A 69 11.11 -14.46 -5.64
C LYS A 69 12.35 -14.91 -4.90
N GLU A 70 13.47 -14.21 -5.10
CA GLU A 70 14.73 -14.55 -4.46
C GLU A 70 14.66 -14.40 -2.93
N LEU A 71 13.97 -13.37 -2.42
CA LEU A 71 13.72 -13.24 -0.99
C LEU A 71 13.00 -14.47 -0.43
N LYS A 72 11.97 -14.97 -1.12
CA LYS A 72 11.25 -16.19 -0.72
C LYS A 72 12.12 -17.44 -0.80
N GLU A 73 12.94 -17.58 -1.83
CA GLU A 73 13.90 -18.69 -1.99
C GLU A 73 14.93 -18.70 -0.85
N LYS A 74 15.30 -17.53 -0.34
CA LYS A 74 16.15 -17.37 0.84
C LYS A 74 15.43 -17.52 2.18
N GLY A 75 14.17 -17.95 2.15
CA GLY A 75 13.35 -18.17 3.35
C GLY A 75 12.86 -16.90 4.05
N LYS A 76 12.98 -15.73 3.39
CA LYS A 76 12.42 -14.48 3.91
C LYS A 76 10.91 -14.47 3.75
N LYS A 77 10.21 -13.91 4.72
CA LYS A 77 8.78 -13.62 4.62
C LYS A 77 8.56 -12.25 4.01
N VAL A 78 7.70 -12.18 3.02
CA VAL A 78 7.43 -10.95 2.28
C VAL A 78 5.96 -10.56 2.43
N PHE A 79 5.71 -9.40 3.00
CA PHE A 79 4.37 -8.87 3.23
C PHE A 79 4.16 -7.58 2.46
N LEU A 80 3.00 -7.40 1.86
CA LEU A 80 2.60 -6.11 1.30
C LEU A 80 1.74 -5.37 2.33
N LEU A 81 2.21 -4.20 2.79
CA LEU A 81 1.46 -3.28 3.66
C LEU A 81 1.21 -1.99 2.89
N THR A 82 0.01 -1.81 2.35
CA THR A 82 -0.29 -0.73 1.39
C THR A 82 -1.48 0.13 1.78
N ASN A 83 -1.33 1.45 1.61
CA ASN A 83 -2.43 2.41 1.64
C ASN A 83 -3.12 2.39 0.28
N ALA A 84 -4.14 1.55 0.15
CA ALA A 84 -4.77 1.29 -1.14
C ALA A 84 -6.20 0.77 -0.99
N GLN A 85 -6.90 0.66 -2.10
CA GLN A 85 -8.25 0.11 -2.18
C GLN A 85 -8.21 -1.33 -2.70
N ARG A 86 -8.75 -2.27 -1.92
CA ARG A 86 -8.75 -3.71 -2.23
C ARG A 86 -9.26 -4.00 -3.65
N ILE A 87 -10.37 -3.36 -4.01
CA ILE A 87 -11.05 -3.59 -5.29
C ILE A 87 -10.17 -3.31 -6.52
N PHE A 88 -9.14 -2.47 -6.37
CA PHE A 88 -8.15 -2.19 -7.41
C PHE A 88 -6.89 -3.03 -7.23
N THR A 89 -6.31 -3.01 -6.04
CA THR A 89 -5.00 -3.59 -5.74
C THR A 89 -4.95 -5.09 -6.00
N GLU A 90 -6.00 -5.82 -5.63
CA GLU A 90 -6.05 -7.27 -5.87
C GLU A 90 -5.98 -7.61 -7.37
N TYR A 91 -6.70 -6.87 -8.18
CA TYR A 91 -6.68 -7.04 -9.63
C TYR A 91 -5.31 -6.67 -10.23
N GLU A 92 -4.75 -5.53 -9.84
CA GLU A 92 -3.47 -5.01 -10.32
C GLU A 92 -2.32 -5.98 -10.00
N LEU A 93 -2.23 -6.47 -8.77
CA LEU A 93 -1.19 -7.43 -8.37
C LEU A 93 -1.28 -8.75 -9.15
N LYS A 94 -2.50 -9.23 -9.44
CA LYS A 94 -2.71 -10.41 -10.27
C LYS A 94 -2.30 -10.17 -11.73
N MET A 95 -2.67 -9.03 -12.29
CA MET A 95 -2.25 -8.65 -13.65
C MET A 95 -0.73 -8.52 -13.78
N LEU A 96 -0.08 -7.92 -12.79
CA LEU A 96 1.38 -7.81 -12.74
C LEU A 96 2.08 -9.15 -12.43
N GLY A 97 1.32 -10.18 -12.06
CA GLY A 97 1.84 -11.52 -11.79
C GLY A 97 2.75 -11.58 -10.56
N ILE A 98 2.48 -10.75 -9.55
CA ILE A 98 3.22 -10.72 -8.29
C ILE A 98 2.35 -11.00 -7.06
N TRP A 99 1.07 -11.30 -7.25
CA TRP A 99 0.15 -11.64 -6.15
C TRP A 99 0.71 -12.75 -5.25
N ASP A 100 1.20 -13.82 -5.85
CA ASP A 100 1.73 -14.99 -5.13
C ASP A 100 3.16 -14.80 -4.59
N CYS A 101 3.76 -13.63 -4.85
CA CYS A 101 5.07 -13.29 -4.31
C CYS A 101 5.02 -12.87 -2.83
N PHE A 102 3.84 -12.58 -2.30
CA PHE A 102 3.65 -12.17 -0.91
C PHE A 102 3.13 -13.31 -0.05
N ASP A 103 3.60 -13.38 1.19
CA ASP A 103 3.05 -14.31 2.20
C ASP A 103 1.71 -13.83 2.73
N ASP A 104 1.47 -12.52 2.73
CA ASP A 104 0.18 -11.89 2.98
C ASP A 104 0.14 -10.46 2.44
N ILE A 105 -1.08 -9.96 2.20
CA ILE A 105 -1.32 -8.65 1.62
C ILE A 105 -2.29 -7.89 2.54
N PHE A 106 -1.78 -6.85 3.18
CA PHE A 106 -2.52 -5.96 4.06
C PHE A 106 -2.85 -4.66 3.34
N ILE A 107 -4.12 -4.48 3.04
CA ILE A 107 -4.63 -3.32 2.33
C ILE A 107 -5.43 -2.46 3.31
N SER A 108 -5.12 -1.17 3.38
CA SER A 108 -5.73 -0.23 4.33
C SER A 108 -7.26 -0.23 4.30
N SER A 109 -7.87 -0.28 3.10
CA SER A 109 -9.33 -0.29 2.96
C SER A 109 -10.01 -1.56 3.53
N GLN A 110 -9.28 -2.67 3.70
CA GLN A 110 -9.81 -3.88 4.34
C GLN A 110 -9.69 -3.81 5.87
N VAL A 111 -8.63 -3.18 6.38
CA VAL A 111 -8.33 -3.12 7.81
C VAL A 111 -8.99 -1.92 8.48
N GLY A 112 -9.27 -0.87 7.71
CA GLY A 112 -9.87 0.38 8.19
C GLY A 112 -8.88 1.39 8.75
N TYR A 113 -7.59 1.06 8.72
CA TYR A 113 -6.47 1.92 9.11
C TYR A 113 -5.44 2.00 7.99
N LYS A 114 -4.74 3.14 7.90
CA LYS A 114 -3.66 3.35 6.92
C LYS A 114 -2.36 3.78 7.59
N LYS A 115 -1.23 3.56 6.91
CA LYS A 115 0.08 4.10 7.34
C LYS A 115 0.00 5.64 7.43
N PRO A 116 0.65 6.27 8.41
CA PRO A 116 1.59 5.71 9.39
C PRO A 116 0.96 5.18 10.68
N SER A 117 -0.36 4.93 10.73
CA SER A 117 -1.03 4.45 11.94
C SER A 117 -0.33 3.20 12.51
N LYS A 118 0.07 3.28 13.77
CA LYS A 118 0.66 2.16 14.49
C LYS A 118 -0.25 0.93 14.49
N GLY A 119 -1.57 1.12 14.59
CA GLY A 119 -2.56 0.03 14.56
C GLY A 119 -2.54 -0.77 13.27
N PHE A 120 -2.21 -0.14 12.12
CA PHE A 120 -2.11 -0.86 10.85
C PHE A 120 -0.88 -1.80 10.81
N PHE A 121 0.26 -1.35 11.33
CA PHE A 121 1.44 -2.20 11.48
C PHE A 121 1.20 -3.29 12.55
N GLU A 122 0.65 -2.93 13.69
CA GLU A 122 0.37 -3.89 14.78
C GLU A 122 -0.56 -5.02 14.33
N ALA A 123 -1.56 -4.74 13.49
CA ALA A 123 -2.45 -5.76 12.93
C ALA A 123 -1.68 -6.83 12.13
N LEU A 124 -0.73 -6.41 11.28
CA LEU A 124 0.16 -7.31 10.55
C LEU A 124 1.05 -8.11 11.51
N PHE A 125 1.71 -7.42 12.43
CA PHE A 125 2.65 -8.02 13.38
C PHE A 125 1.97 -9.06 14.26
N GLN A 126 0.79 -8.78 14.78
CA GLN A 126 0.01 -9.70 15.62
C GLN A 126 -0.47 -10.93 14.84
N LYS A 127 -1.00 -10.71 13.62
CA LYS A 127 -1.50 -11.81 12.77
C LYS A 127 -0.41 -12.84 12.47
N HIS A 128 0.80 -12.36 12.15
CA HIS A 128 1.91 -13.21 11.72
C HIS A 128 2.96 -13.46 12.81
N LYS A 129 2.75 -12.94 14.03
CA LYS A 129 3.68 -13.05 15.15
C LYS A 129 5.10 -12.58 14.77
N LEU A 130 5.17 -11.46 14.07
CA LEU A 130 6.43 -10.93 13.58
C LEU A 130 7.28 -10.36 14.73
N ILE A 131 8.60 -10.51 14.59
CA ILE A 131 9.61 -10.00 15.51
C ILE A 131 10.14 -8.69 14.94
N LYS A 132 10.15 -7.61 15.72
CA LYS A 132 10.54 -6.27 15.26
C LYS A 132 11.98 -6.22 14.79
N GLU A 133 12.86 -6.83 15.55
CA GLU A 133 14.30 -6.87 15.33
C GLU A 133 14.68 -7.69 14.08
N GLU A 134 13.74 -8.49 13.56
CA GLU A 134 13.89 -9.30 12.34
C GLU A 134 13.09 -8.73 11.16
N SER A 135 12.49 -7.55 11.33
CA SER A 135 11.59 -6.94 10.37
C SER A 135 12.13 -5.63 9.84
N ILE A 136 11.99 -5.41 8.56
CA ILE A 136 12.38 -4.18 7.89
C ILE A 136 11.25 -3.68 6.99
N MET A 137 10.92 -2.38 7.09
CA MET A 137 9.96 -1.72 6.20
C MET A 137 10.68 -1.13 5.00
N ILE A 138 10.18 -1.42 3.81
CA ILE A 138 10.69 -0.84 2.57
C ILE A 138 9.58 0.02 1.97
N GLY A 139 9.89 1.28 1.70
CA GLY A 139 8.89 2.18 1.13
C GLY A 139 9.45 3.48 0.61
N ASN A 140 8.63 4.18 -0.15
CA ASN A 140 8.99 5.43 -0.83
C ASN A 140 8.30 6.68 -0.24
N ASP A 141 7.40 6.50 0.71
CA ASP A 141 6.69 7.58 1.38
C ASP A 141 7.25 7.81 2.79
N VAL A 142 7.91 8.97 2.96
CA VAL A 142 8.51 9.35 4.25
C VAL A 142 7.45 9.48 5.34
N SER A 143 6.29 10.03 5.00
CA SER A 143 5.21 10.33 5.94
C SER A 143 4.37 9.11 6.31
N ALA A 144 4.32 8.12 5.46
CA ALA A 144 3.56 6.89 5.68
C ALA A 144 4.48 5.73 6.08
N ASP A 145 5.44 5.35 5.22
CA ASP A 145 6.26 4.15 5.39
C ASP A 145 7.31 4.34 6.48
N ILE A 146 8.15 5.37 6.32
CA ILE A 146 9.28 5.59 7.22
C ILE A 146 8.83 6.08 8.59
N GLN A 147 7.85 6.99 8.62
CA GLN A 147 7.28 7.43 9.89
C GLN A 147 6.59 6.27 10.63
N GLY A 148 5.84 5.43 9.93
CA GLY A 148 5.20 4.25 10.52
C GLY A 148 6.22 3.25 11.07
N ALA A 149 7.28 2.94 10.33
CA ALA A 149 8.37 2.09 10.78
C ALA A 149 9.04 2.64 12.05
N ASN A 150 9.34 3.95 12.07
CA ASN A 150 9.91 4.62 13.24
C ASN A 150 9.00 4.54 14.48
N GLN A 151 7.68 4.70 14.30
CA GLN A 151 6.70 4.56 15.40
C GLN A 151 6.63 3.13 15.94
N MET A 152 6.85 2.14 15.08
CA MET A 152 6.91 0.73 15.45
C MET A 152 8.23 0.33 16.08
N GLY A 153 9.29 1.10 15.86
CA GLY A 153 10.66 0.76 16.25
C GLY A 153 11.22 -0.40 15.44
N ILE A 154 10.95 -0.44 14.14
CA ILE A 154 11.51 -1.40 13.18
C ILE A 154 12.44 -0.69 12.21
N ASP A 155 13.40 -1.42 11.66
CA ASP A 155 14.28 -0.92 10.62
C ASP A 155 13.51 -0.51 9.36
N SER A 156 14.08 0.40 8.59
CA SER A 156 13.47 0.86 7.34
C SER A 156 14.48 1.17 6.25
N VAL A 157 14.08 0.89 5.02
CA VAL A 157 14.74 1.35 3.80
C VAL A 157 13.85 2.36 3.11
N TYR A 158 14.33 3.59 2.98
CA TYR A 158 13.72 4.57 2.10
C TYR A 158 14.22 4.31 0.67
N LEU A 159 13.30 3.92 -0.20
CA LEU A 159 13.56 3.66 -1.62
C LEU A 159 12.96 4.79 -2.45
N HIS A 160 13.77 5.80 -2.80
CA HIS A 160 13.30 6.96 -3.56
C HIS A 160 12.86 6.56 -4.96
N SER A 161 11.64 6.88 -5.34
CA SER A 161 11.04 6.56 -6.64
C SER A 161 10.46 7.82 -7.30
N ASN A 162 10.03 7.69 -8.53
CA ASN A 162 9.29 8.74 -9.26
C ASN A 162 7.93 9.09 -8.62
N LEU A 163 7.45 8.26 -7.68
CA LEU A 163 6.22 8.49 -6.91
C LEU A 163 6.51 9.11 -5.54
N SER A 164 7.78 9.27 -5.17
CA SER A 164 8.15 9.92 -3.92
C SER A 164 7.87 11.43 -4.00
N SER A 165 7.37 12.00 -2.91
CA SER A 165 7.22 13.47 -2.81
C SER A 165 8.57 14.16 -2.83
N ASP A 166 8.60 15.42 -3.30
CA ASP A 166 9.79 16.26 -3.23
C ASP A 166 10.27 16.38 -1.77
N MET A 167 11.51 15.99 -1.53
CA MET A 167 12.06 15.98 -0.18
C MET A 167 12.69 17.32 0.17
N VAL A 168 12.20 17.89 1.26
CA VAL A 168 12.83 19.06 1.90
C VAL A 168 13.87 18.62 2.96
N VAL A 169 13.69 17.42 3.53
CA VAL A 169 14.51 16.89 4.62
C VAL A 169 14.85 15.41 4.35
N ARG A 170 16.07 15.01 4.65
CA ARG A 170 16.49 13.60 4.55
C ARG A 170 15.62 12.72 5.45
N PRO A 171 15.07 11.58 4.94
CA PRO A 171 14.26 10.68 5.73
C PRO A 171 15.05 10.07 6.89
N LYS A 172 14.42 9.89 8.03
CA LYS A 172 14.98 9.17 9.19
C LYS A 172 14.78 7.66 9.03
N SER A 173 15.33 7.10 7.98
CA SER A 173 15.35 5.65 7.71
C SER A 173 16.68 5.04 8.13
N THR A 174 16.72 3.72 8.38
CA THR A 174 17.96 2.98 8.65
C THR A 174 18.86 3.01 7.41
N TYR A 175 18.28 2.80 6.23
CA TYR A 175 18.95 2.89 4.94
C TYR A 175 18.19 3.81 4.00
N SER A 176 18.89 4.43 3.05
CA SER A 176 18.27 5.29 2.02
C SER A 176 18.95 5.05 0.68
N ILE A 177 18.17 4.64 -0.32
CA ILE A 177 18.60 4.38 -1.68
C ILE A 177 18.02 5.47 -2.59
N MET A 178 18.87 6.31 -3.16
CA MET A 178 18.47 7.48 -3.96
C MET A 178 19.46 7.72 -5.10
N PRO A 179 19.07 7.56 -6.37
CA PRO A 179 17.78 7.11 -6.87
C PRO A 179 17.48 5.65 -6.50
N SER A 180 16.26 5.19 -6.70
CA SER A 180 15.90 3.80 -6.42
C SER A 180 16.74 2.82 -7.24
N ASP A 181 17.36 1.88 -6.54
CA ASP A 181 18.13 0.79 -7.11
C ASP A 181 17.79 -0.51 -6.40
N LEU A 182 17.14 -1.43 -7.12
CA LEU A 182 16.73 -2.71 -6.55
C LEU A 182 17.92 -3.68 -6.37
N PHE A 183 19.03 -3.45 -7.08
CA PHE A 183 20.25 -4.21 -6.85
C PHE A 183 20.90 -3.82 -5.50
N GLU A 184 20.96 -2.51 -5.21
CA GLU A 184 21.43 -2.03 -3.89
C GLU A 184 20.49 -2.50 -2.78
N LEU A 185 19.17 -2.44 -3.00
CA LEU A 185 18.19 -2.98 -2.05
C LEU A 185 18.42 -4.46 -1.76
N LYS A 186 18.69 -5.25 -2.78
CA LYS A 186 19.01 -6.67 -2.64
C LYS A 186 20.23 -6.91 -1.74
N GLN A 187 21.30 -6.09 -1.86
CA GLN A 187 22.49 -6.19 -1.01
C GLN A 187 22.20 -5.93 0.48
N ILE A 188 21.19 -5.11 0.78
CA ILE A 188 20.77 -4.84 2.16
C ILE A 188 19.96 -6.01 2.72
N LEU A 189 19.18 -6.70 1.88
CA LEU A 189 18.20 -7.69 2.31
C LEU A 189 18.73 -9.13 2.35
N LEU A 190 19.78 -9.42 1.59
CA LEU A 190 20.36 -10.76 1.40
C LEU A 190 21.82 -10.83 1.84
#